data_6d71db7fd9af8044551c0f2439837308
#
_entry.id   6d71db7fd9af8044551c0f2439837308
#
_cell.length_a   1.000
_cell.length_b   1.000
_cell.length_c   1.000
_cell.angle_alpha   90.00
_cell.angle_beta   90.00
_cell.angle_gamma   90.00
#
_symmetry.space_group_name_H-M   'P 1'
#
loop_
_entity.id
_entity.type
_entity.pdbx_description
1 polymer ?
#
loop_
_entity_poly.entity_id
_entity_poly.type
_entity_poly.pdbx_seq_one_letter_code
_entity_poly.pdbx_strand_id
1 'polypeptide(L)'
;MGQSGGAHEFAPGYRRQVLSATEPALSRLAVALSRQAQRIADDDFDQAMPEMESFVIGLARLEKVALVLRHIGLDVDPLLQRFDASTPNARTARNVFSHYEDYLLGQGREQPARGVPVTMHFGRAATAGTAIYMTNPDITVEVGTAIGAAEDLAYGLLELIDTHRTSLHFETRLDGASGGSSYCPETQS
;
A
#
# COMPACT_ATOMS: atom_id res chain seq x y z
N MET A 1 -13.28 -18.07 -24.61
CA MET A 1 -14.41 -17.98 -23.66
C MET A 1 -13.91 -17.19 -22.46
N GLY A 2 -14.17 -15.88 -22.47
CA GLY A 2 -13.78 -14.98 -21.39
C GLY A 2 -14.83 -15.04 -20.29
N GLN A 3 -14.44 -15.50 -19.11
CA GLN A 3 -15.23 -15.28 -17.90
C GLN A 3 -15.07 -13.80 -17.53
N SER A 4 -16.10 -13.01 -17.82
CA SER A 4 -16.28 -11.70 -17.20
C SER A 4 -16.47 -11.94 -15.69
N GLY A 5 -15.41 -11.70 -14.92
CA GLY A 5 -15.48 -11.69 -13.46
C GLY A 5 -16.49 -10.61 -13.05
N GLY A 6 -17.70 -11.04 -12.69
CA GLY A 6 -18.72 -10.16 -12.15
C GLY A 6 -18.13 -9.44 -10.93
N ALA A 7 -18.13 -8.13 -10.95
CA ALA A 7 -17.84 -7.32 -9.80
C ALA A 7 -18.77 -7.76 -8.67
N HIS A 8 -18.24 -8.43 -7.65
CA HIS A 8 -19.01 -8.73 -6.45
C HIS A 8 -19.44 -7.40 -5.84
N GLU A 9 -20.71 -7.09 -5.98
CA GLU A 9 -21.30 -5.88 -5.41
C GLU A 9 -21.37 -6.07 -3.90
N PHE A 10 -20.36 -5.53 -3.20
CA PHE A 10 -20.32 -5.59 -1.74
C PHE A 10 -21.44 -4.74 -1.15
N ALA A 11 -22.11 -5.29 -0.13
CA ALA A 11 -23.15 -4.55 0.59
C ALA A 11 -22.60 -3.19 1.09
N PRO A 12 -23.39 -2.09 1.00
CA PRO A 12 -22.93 -0.75 1.42
C PRO A 12 -22.37 -0.69 2.84
N GLY A 13 -22.93 -1.49 3.75
CA GLY A 13 -22.43 -1.61 5.13
C GLY A 13 -21.02 -2.19 5.22
N TYR A 14 -20.70 -3.20 4.43
CA TYR A 14 -19.36 -3.79 4.35
C TYR A 14 -18.34 -2.77 3.81
N ARG A 15 -18.66 -2.08 2.72
CA ARG A 15 -17.78 -1.03 2.16
C ARG A 15 -17.46 0.04 3.20
N ARG A 16 -18.48 0.56 3.92
CA ARG A 16 -18.26 1.55 5.01
C ARG A 16 -17.33 1.02 6.10
N GLN A 17 -17.50 -0.22 6.51
CA GLN A 17 -16.67 -0.83 7.54
C GLN A 17 -15.21 -0.92 7.08
N VAL A 18 -14.96 -1.37 5.85
CA VAL A 18 -13.60 -1.44 5.27
C VAL A 18 -12.98 -0.05 5.20
N LEU A 19 -13.69 0.96 4.69
CA LEU A 19 -13.18 2.33 4.60
C LEU A 19 -12.83 2.91 5.98
N SER A 20 -13.70 2.71 6.97
CA SER A 20 -13.46 3.21 8.35
C SER A 20 -12.27 2.54 9.03
N ALA A 21 -12.00 1.26 8.73
CA ALA A 21 -10.84 0.55 9.25
C ALA A 21 -9.54 0.92 8.52
N THR A 22 -9.63 1.20 7.23
CA THR A 22 -8.47 1.46 6.36
C THR A 22 -7.86 2.84 6.59
N GLU A 23 -8.66 3.87 6.76
CA GLU A 23 -8.20 5.26 6.94
C GLU A 23 -7.19 5.43 8.10
N PRO A 24 -7.49 5.01 9.35
CA PRO A 24 -6.51 5.13 10.43
C PRO A 24 -5.30 4.19 10.24
N ALA A 25 -5.45 3.09 9.51
CA ALA A 25 -4.34 2.20 9.19
C ALA A 25 -3.36 2.87 8.20
N LEU A 26 -3.87 3.53 7.16
CA LEU A 26 -3.07 4.30 6.20
C LEU A 26 -2.28 5.42 6.89
N SER A 27 -2.96 6.23 7.72
CA SER A 27 -2.31 7.33 8.43
C SER A 27 -1.18 6.85 9.34
N ARG A 28 -1.41 5.77 10.09
CA ARG A 28 -0.36 5.18 10.94
C ARG A 28 0.80 4.63 10.12
N LEU A 29 0.51 3.98 9.00
CA LEU A 29 1.54 3.39 8.14
C LEU A 29 2.40 4.47 7.47
N ALA A 30 1.81 5.55 6.97
CA ALA A 30 2.55 6.69 6.41
C ALA A 30 3.51 7.31 7.46
N VAL A 31 3.01 7.58 8.67
CA VAL A 31 3.84 8.10 9.77
C VAL A 31 4.97 7.14 10.16
N ALA A 32 4.70 5.82 10.19
CA ALA A 32 5.71 4.82 10.49
C ALA A 32 6.81 4.80 9.43
N LEU A 33 6.44 4.83 8.14
CA LEU A 33 7.39 4.86 7.02
C LEU A 33 8.27 6.12 7.06
N SER A 34 7.70 7.30 7.30
CA SER A 34 8.47 8.55 7.39
C SER A 34 9.50 8.49 8.55
N ARG A 35 9.11 7.93 9.71
CA ARG A 35 10.01 7.76 10.85
C ARG A 35 11.13 6.75 10.55
N GLN A 36 10.81 5.65 9.89
CA GLN A 36 11.80 4.64 9.49
C GLN A 36 12.80 5.21 8.48
N ALA A 37 12.32 5.94 7.47
CA ALA A 37 13.18 6.61 6.49
C ALA A 37 14.14 7.58 7.17
N GLN A 38 13.68 8.35 8.16
CA GLN A 38 14.53 9.27 8.93
C GLN A 38 15.61 8.51 9.70
N ARG A 39 15.25 7.43 10.40
CA ARG A 39 16.24 6.63 11.15
C ARG A 39 17.27 5.99 10.22
N ILE A 40 16.86 5.44 9.08
CA ILE A 40 17.79 4.90 8.08
C ILE A 40 18.77 5.99 7.61
N ALA A 41 18.33 7.24 7.51
CA ALA A 41 19.20 8.35 7.11
C ALA A 41 20.17 8.81 8.19
N ASP A 42 19.80 8.63 9.46
CA ASP A 42 20.55 9.14 10.61
C ASP A 42 21.51 8.09 11.24
N ASP A 43 21.24 6.78 11.04
CA ASP A 43 21.95 5.69 11.73
C ASP A 43 23.11 5.09 10.91
N ASP A 44 24.02 4.39 11.63
CA ASP A 44 25.01 3.50 11.03
C ASP A 44 24.37 2.21 10.52
N PHE A 45 25.06 1.50 9.59
CA PHE A 45 24.53 0.33 8.90
C PHE A 45 23.93 -0.73 9.84
N ASP A 46 24.66 -1.14 10.87
CA ASP A 46 24.22 -2.21 11.77
C ASP A 46 22.96 -1.82 12.57
N GLN A 47 22.81 -0.54 12.89
CA GLN A 47 21.64 -0.01 13.58
C GLN A 47 20.46 0.25 12.62
N ALA A 48 20.75 0.56 11.36
CA ALA A 48 19.75 0.82 10.35
C ALA A 48 19.11 -0.46 9.78
N MET A 49 19.73 -1.64 9.90
CA MET A 49 19.23 -2.89 9.33
C MET A 49 17.78 -3.23 9.71
N PRO A 50 17.38 -3.21 10.99
CA PRO A 50 15.99 -3.48 11.37
C PRO A 50 15.00 -2.44 10.81
N GLU A 51 15.44 -1.19 10.70
CA GLU A 51 14.63 -0.12 10.13
C GLU A 51 14.48 -0.27 8.62
N MET A 52 15.53 -0.71 7.91
CA MET A 52 15.47 -1.01 6.47
C MET A 52 14.49 -2.13 6.17
N GLU A 53 14.55 -3.24 6.92
CA GLU A 53 13.59 -4.33 6.79
C GLU A 53 12.16 -3.84 7.03
N SER A 54 11.94 -3.14 8.15
CA SER A 54 10.64 -2.60 8.53
C SER A 54 10.11 -1.60 7.50
N PHE A 55 10.98 -0.77 6.93
CA PHE A 55 10.63 0.19 5.88
C PHE A 55 10.16 -0.51 4.60
N VAL A 56 10.93 -1.47 4.10
CA VAL A 56 10.59 -2.21 2.88
C VAL A 56 9.31 -3.04 3.06
N ILE A 57 9.13 -3.66 4.23
CA ILE A 57 7.87 -4.36 4.57
C ILE A 57 6.71 -3.36 4.65
N GLY A 58 6.94 -2.16 5.16
CA GLY A 58 5.97 -1.08 5.24
C GLY A 58 5.48 -0.64 3.86
N LEU A 59 6.40 -0.47 2.88
CA LEU A 59 6.05 -0.17 1.48
C LEU A 59 5.11 -1.24 0.89
N ALA A 60 5.43 -2.51 1.10
CA ALA A 60 4.60 -3.62 0.62
C ALA A 60 3.22 -3.71 1.34
N ARG A 61 3.14 -3.29 2.60
CA ARG A 61 1.87 -3.20 3.33
C ARG A 61 0.99 -2.09 2.76
N LEU A 62 1.58 -0.96 2.40
CA LEU A 62 0.87 0.14 1.77
C LEU A 62 0.25 -0.27 0.42
N GLU A 63 1.03 -0.96 -0.43
CA GLU A 63 0.53 -1.59 -1.66
C GLU A 63 -0.67 -2.52 -1.38
N LYS A 64 -0.56 -3.39 -0.38
CA LYS A 64 -1.66 -4.31 -0.01
C LYS A 64 -2.92 -3.58 0.45
N VAL A 65 -2.79 -2.48 1.17
CA VAL A 65 -3.93 -1.66 1.57
C VAL A 65 -4.63 -1.06 0.35
N ALA A 66 -3.87 -0.57 -0.63
CA ALA A 66 -4.44 -0.11 -1.91
C ALA A 66 -5.21 -1.23 -2.64
N LEU A 67 -4.66 -2.45 -2.67
CA LEU A 67 -5.34 -3.61 -3.27
C LEU A 67 -6.66 -3.98 -2.56
N VAL A 68 -6.74 -3.80 -1.24
CA VAL A 68 -8.00 -3.98 -0.49
C VAL A 68 -9.03 -2.94 -0.94
N LEU A 69 -8.63 -1.68 -1.09
CA LEU A 69 -9.52 -0.62 -1.58
C LEU A 69 -9.99 -0.87 -3.02
N ARG A 70 -9.09 -1.36 -3.90
CA ARG A 70 -9.45 -1.81 -5.24
C ARG A 70 -10.50 -2.90 -5.21
N HIS A 71 -10.35 -3.87 -4.31
CA HIS A 71 -11.29 -4.99 -4.19
C HIS A 71 -12.71 -4.54 -3.83
N ILE A 72 -12.87 -3.46 -3.07
CA ILE A 72 -14.17 -2.87 -2.77
C ILE A 72 -14.65 -1.83 -3.79
N GLY A 73 -13.97 -1.69 -4.91
CA GLY A 73 -14.40 -0.92 -6.07
C GLY A 73 -13.86 0.50 -6.17
N LEU A 74 -12.82 0.89 -5.40
CA LEU A 74 -12.15 2.16 -5.62
C LEU A 74 -11.15 2.06 -6.78
N ASP A 75 -11.09 3.09 -7.62
CA ASP A 75 -10.10 3.18 -8.70
C ASP A 75 -8.75 3.64 -8.15
N VAL A 76 -7.96 2.68 -7.70
CA VAL A 76 -6.61 2.91 -7.14
C VAL A 76 -5.49 2.66 -8.16
N ASP A 77 -5.81 2.14 -9.34
CA ASP A 77 -4.82 1.71 -10.32
C ASP A 77 -3.87 2.85 -10.77
N PRO A 78 -4.33 4.09 -10.99
CA PRO A 78 -3.42 5.20 -11.32
C PRO A 78 -2.43 5.54 -10.19
N LEU A 79 -2.84 5.37 -8.94
CA LEU A 79 -1.98 5.58 -7.77
C LEU A 79 -0.92 4.47 -7.65
N LEU A 80 -1.36 3.20 -7.79
CA LEU A 80 -0.46 2.04 -7.76
C LEU A 80 0.56 2.08 -8.88
N GLN A 81 0.18 2.46 -10.11
CA GLN A 81 1.12 2.57 -11.23
C GLN A 81 2.22 3.60 -10.95
N ARG A 82 1.88 4.76 -10.39
CA ARG A 82 2.89 5.76 -10.00
C ARG A 82 3.81 5.26 -8.88
N PHE A 83 3.24 4.61 -7.88
CA PHE A 83 3.99 4.01 -6.79
C PHE A 83 4.97 2.96 -7.30
N ASP A 84 4.52 2.00 -8.10
CA ASP A 84 5.36 0.94 -8.68
C ASP A 84 6.49 1.51 -9.57
N ALA A 85 6.19 2.54 -10.35
CA ALA A 85 7.19 3.20 -11.18
C ALA A 85 8.29 3.89 -10.35
N SER A 86 7.95 4.42 -9.19
CA SER A 86 8.88 5.09 -8.27
C SER A 86 9.60 4.11 -7.32
N THR A 87 9.08 2.90 -7.16
CA THR A 87 9.63 1.88 -6.24
C THR A 87 9.85 0.51 -6.92
N PRO A 88 10.53 0.45 -8.08
CA PRO A 88 10.56 -0.75 -8.93
C PRO A 88 11.14 -1.98 -8.22
N ASN A 89 12.04 -1.77 -7.26
CA ASN A 89 12.75 -2.83 -6.54
C ASN A 89 12.15 -3.16 -5.17
N ALA A 90 11.14 -2.43 -4.70
CA ALA A 90 10.61 -2.60 -3.34
C ALA A 90 10.05 -4.01 -3.10
N ARG A 91 9.39 -4.61 -4.10
CA ARG A 91 8.86 -5.97 -4.01
C ARG A 91 9.97 -7.01 -3.90
N THR A 92 11.01 -6.91 -4.72
CA THR A 92 12.17 -7.82 -4.68
C THR A 92 12.92 -7.66 -3.37
N ALA A 93 13.17 -6.42 -2.91
CA ALA A 93 13.78 -6.15 -1.62
C ALA A 93 12.99 -6.78 -0.46
N ARG A 94 11.66 -6.63 -0.45
CA ARG A 94 10.82 -7.29 0.56
C ARG A 94 10.97 -8.81 0.54
N ASN A 95 11.02 -9.43 -0.65
CA ASN A 95 11.19 -10.87 -0.76
C ASN A 95 12.54 -11.32 -0.20
N VAL A 96 13.62 -10.56 -0.45
CA VAL A 96 14.94 -10.81 0.14
C VAL A 96 14.86 -10.75 1.66
N PHE A 97 14.29 -9.69 2.24
CA PHE A 97 14.17 -9.58 3.70
C PHE A 97 13.27 -10.68 4.30
N SER A 98 12.16 -11.01 3.66
CA SER A 98 11.22 -12.03 4.17
C SER A 98 11.77 -13.46 4.12
N HIS A 99 12.77 -13.73 3.30
CA HIS A 99 13.40 -15.04 3.09
C HIS A 99 14.91 -14.93 3.20
N TYR A 100 15.40 -14.08 4.11
CA TYR A 100 16.80 -13.71 4.19
C TYR A 100 17.74 -14.91 4.34
N GLU A 101 17.32 -15.92 5.08
CA GLU A 101 18.10 -17.16 5.27
C GLU A 101 18.37 -17.89 3.95
N ASP A 102 17.36 -18.03 3.09
CA ASP A 102 17.48 -18.64 1.77
C ASP A 102 18.46 -17.85 0.88
N TYR A 103 18.38 -16.52 0.95
CA TYR A 103 19.26 -15.64 0.19
C TYR A 103 20.69 -15.66 0.70
N LEU A 104 20.91 -15.78 2.01
CA LEU A 104 22.26 -15.97 2.58
C LEU A 104 22.89 -17.29 2.14
N LEU A 105 22.09 -18.35 1.95
CA LEU A 105 22.58 -19.64 1.46
C LEU A 105 22.73 -19.68 -0.07
N GLY A 106 22.44 -18.60 -0.77
CA GLY A 106 22.48 -18.56 -2.24
C GLY A 106 21.34 -19.37 -2.89
N GLN A 107 20.25 -19.62 -2.18
CA GLN A 107 19.10 -20.41 -2.59
C GLN A 107 17.84 -19.57 -2.84
N GLY A 108 17.90 -18.26 -2.64
CA GLY A 108 16.80 -17.34 -2.83
C GLY A 108 16.23 -17.43 -4.25
N ARG A 109 14.91 -17.30 -4.35
CA ARG A 109 14.16 -17.54 -5.61
C ARG A 109 14.57 -16.62 -6.75
N GLU A 110 14.90 -15.36 -6.43
CA GLU A 110 15.19 -14.29 -7.40
C GLU A 110 16.71 -14.07 -7.56
N GLN A 111 17.56 -14.95 -7.00
CA GLN A 111 19.01 -14.84 -7.12
C GLN A 111 19.47 -15.29 -8.51
N PRO A 112 20.13 -14.42 -9.30
CA PRO A 112 20.70 -14.78 -10.60
C PRO A 112 21.84 -15.79 -10.49
N ALA A 113 22.68 -15.66 -9.45
CA ALA A 113 23.80 -16.56 -9.17
C ALA A 113 23.47 -17.48 -7.98
N ARG A 114 23.19 -18.75 -8.26
CA ARG A 114 22.93 -19.76 -7.22
C ARG A 114 24.19 -20.13 -6.47
N GLY A 115 24.05 -20.37 -5.16
CA GLY A 115 25.18 -20.67 -4.28
C GLY A 115 26.04 -19.45 -3.91
N VAL A 116 25.68 -18.26 -4.37
CA VAL A 116 26.31 -17.00 -3.99
C VAL A 116 25.41 -16.28 -3.01
N PRO A 117 25.85 -15.99 -1.78
CA PRO A 117 25.05 -15.26 -0.81
C PRO A 117 24.64 -13.86 -1.29
N VAL A 118 23.47 -13.38 -0.82
CA VAL A 118 23.14 -11.97 -0.93
C VAL A 118 24.07 -11.15 -0.04
N THR A 119 24.48 -10.00 -0.53
CA THR A 119 25.17 -8.99 0.30
C THR A 119 24.32 -7.73 0.31
N MET A 120 24.13 -7.17 1.50
CA MET A 120 23.37 -5.92 1.67
C MET A 120 24.28 -4.86 2.27
N HIS A 121 24.10 -3.64 1.84
CA HIS A 121 24.73 -2.45 2.39
C HIS A 121 23.86 -1.23 2.12
N PHE A 122 24.10 -0.16 2.82
CA PHE A 122 23.48 1.11 2.48
C PHE A 122 24.55 2.19 2.35
N GLY A 123 24.19 3.26 1.69
CA GLY A 123 25.08 4.39 1.50
C GLY A 123 24.33 5.59 0.94
N ARG A 124 25.02 6.72 0.85
CA ARG A 124 24.45 7.89 0.18
C ARG A 124 24.58 7.73 -1.33
N ALA A 125 23.46 7.69 -2.00
CA ALA A 125 23.42 7.84 -3.45
C ALA A 125 23.74 9.30 -3.81
N ALA A 126 24.50 9.51 -4.87
CA ALA A 126 24.99 10.84 -5.27
C ALA A 126 23.84 11.83 -5.60
N THR A 127 22.66 11.36 -5.93
CA THR A 127 21.52 12.15 -6.39
C THR A 127 20.24 12.04 -5.53
N ALA A 128 20.11 11.01 -4.71
CA ALA A 128 18.84 10.67 -4.05
C ALA A 128 18.94 10.45 -2.52
N GLY A 129 20.05 10.81 -1.90
CA GLY A 129 20.23 10.61 -0.45
C GLY A 129 20.58 9.16 -0.10
N THR A 130 19.99 8.61 0.94
CA THR A 130 20.27 7.26 1.42
C THR A 130 19.58 6.19 0.56
N ALA A 131 20.31 5.16 0.19
CA ALA A 131 19.78 4.02 -0.55
C ALA A 131 20.22 2.69 0.07
N ILE A 132 19.34 1.70 -0.01
CA ILE A 132 19.60 0.30 0.36
C ILE A 132 20.07 -0.41 -0.91
N TYR A 133 21.26 -1.00 -0.86
CA TYR A 133 21.84 -1.75 -1.98
C TYR A 133 21.89 -3.23 -1.61
N MET A 134 21.52 -4.07 -2.58
CA MET A 134 21.68 -5.52 -2.48
C MET A 134 22.36 -6.04 -3.73
N THR A 135 23.24 -7.03 -3.55
CA THR A 135 23.85 -7.77 -4.63
C THR A 135 23.36 -9.21 -4.63
N ASN A 136 23.09 -9.78 -5.80
CA ASN A 136 22.56 -11.12 -5.99
C ASN A 136 21.22 -11.38 -5.25
N PRO A 137 20.10 -10.71 -5.62
CA PRO A 137 19.93 -9.88 -6.81
C PRO A 137 20.53 -8.48 -6.68
N ASP A 138 20.90 -7.89 -7.82
CA ASP A 138 21.40 -6.52 -7.87
C ASP A 138 20.22 -5.56 -7.91
N ILE A 139 19.92 -4.98 -6.79
CA ILE A 139 18.80 -4.05 -6.60
C ILE A 139 19.20 -2.87 -5.73
N THR A 140 18.55 -1.75 -5.98
CA THR A 140 18.67 -0.53 -5.19
C THR A 140 17.28 -0.03 -4.80
N VAL A 141 17.10 0.33 -3.54
CA VAL A 141 15.92 1.03 -3.04
C VAL A 141 16.36 2.38 -2.51
N GLU A 142 16.04 3.43 -3.25
CA GLU A 142 16.31 4.82 -2.83
C GLU A 142 15.27 5.24 -1.80
N VAL A 143 15.70 5.44 -0.56
CA VAL A 143 14.81 5.69 0.59
C VAL A 143 14.03 6.98 0.41
N GLY A 144 14.68 8.06 -0.07
CA GLY A 144 14.04 9.35 -0.31
C GLY A 144 12.94 9.29 -1.38
N THR A 145 13.21 8.63 -2.51
CA THR A 145 12.23 8.42 -3.58
C THR A 145 11.08 7.52 -3.11
N ALA A 146 11.41 6.45 -2.38
CA ALA A 146 10.42 5.49 -1.92
C ALA A 146 9.47 6.08 -0.87
N ILE A 147 9.98 6.92 0.05
CA ILE A 147 9.09 7.58 1.03
C ILE A 147 8.19 8.63 0.36
N GLY A 148 8.71 9.43 -0.57
CA GLY A 148 7.87 10.35 -1.33
C GLY A 148 6.75 9.64 -2.09
N ALA A 149 7.06 8.53 -2.77
CA ALA A 149 6.05 7.71 -3.45
C ALA A 149 5.03 7.08 -2.47
N ALA A 150 5.46 6.69 -1.28
CA ALA A 150 4.58 6.14 -0.25
C ALA A 150 3.64 7.20 0.33
N GLU A 151 4.12 8.41 0.54
CA GLU A 151 3.31 9.54 0.98
C GLU A 151 2.27 9.91 -0.09
N ASP A 152 2.67 10.02 -1.35
CA ASP A 152 1.76 10.31 -2.47
C ASP A 152 0.67 9.23 -2.60
N LEU A 153 1.04 7.95 -2.47
CA LEU A 153 0.08 6.85 -2.48
C LEU A 153 -0.88 6.95 -1.29
N ALA A 154 -0.36 7.14 -0.07
CA ALA A 154 -1.17 7.21 1.13
C ALA A 154 -2.16 8.39 1.08
N TYR A 155 -1.72 9.57 0.68
CA TYR A 155 -2.58 10.76 0.53
C TYR A 155 -3.65 10.56 -0.54
N GLY A 156 -3.26 10.05 -1.72
CA GLY A 156 -4.22 9.76 -2.79
C GLY A 156 -5.27 8.73 -2.39
N LEU A 157 -4.90 7.70 -1.61
CA LEU A 157 -5.86 6.73 -1.08
C LEU A 157 -6.80 7.34 -0.05
N LEU A 158 -6.32 8.23 0.83
CA LEU A 158 -7.17 8.95 1.79
C LEU A 158 -8.17 9.86 1.08
N GLU A 159 -7.77 10.55 0.03
CA GLU A 159 -8.64 11.38 -0.81
C GLU A 159 -9.74 10.56 -1.49
N LEU A 160 -9.38 9.39 -2.05
CA LEU A 160 -10.34 8.46 -2.63
C LEU A 160 -11.35 7.94 -1.60
N ILE A 161 -10.89 7.61 -0.38
CA ILE A 161 -11.76 7.17 0.72
C ILE A 161 -12.77 8.26 1.09
N ASP A 162 -12.33 9.50 1.24
CA ASP A 162 -13.18 10.63 1.60
C ASP A 162 -14.24 10.92 0.53
N THR A 163 -13.80 10.95 -0.74
CA THR A 163 -14.69 11.13 -1.89
C THR A 163 -15.75 10.04 -1.96
N HIS A 164 -15.34 8.78 -1.79
CA HIS A 164 -16.27 7.64 -1.85
C HIS A 164 -17.22 7.60 -0.67
N ARG A 165 -16.76 7.97 0.53
CA ARG A 165 -17.62 8.10 1.73
C ARG A 165 -18.70 9.14 1.53
N THR A 166 -18.36 10.27 0.93
CA THR A 166 -19.31 11.34 0.61
C THR A 166 -20.39 10.84 -0.35
N SER A 167 -20.03 10.13 -1.40
CA SER A 167 -20.97 9.54 -2.36
C SER A 167 -21.94 8.56 -1.69
N LEU A 168 -21.45 7.67 -0.83
CA LEU A 168 -22.29 6.71 -0.09
C LEU A 168 -23.29 7.40 0.86
N HIS A 169 -22.96 8.57 1.38
CA HIS A 169 -23.91 9.36 2.19
C HIS A 169 -25.04 9.97 1.36
N PHE A 170 -24.78 10.37 0.12
CA PHE A 170 -25.80 10.89 -0.78
C PHE A 170 -26.77 9.79 -1.23
N GLU A 171 -26.27 8.61 -1.60
CA GLU A 171 -27.10 7.47 -2.02
C GLU A 171 -28.08 7.06 -0.93
N THR A 172 -27.64 6.94 0.32
CA THR A 172 -28.50 6.57 1.46
C THR A 172 -29.58 7.61 1.79
N ARG A 173 -29.37 8.88 1.44
CA ARG A 173 -30.39 9.93 1.63
C ARG A 173 -31.46 9.88 0.54
N LEU A 174 -31.11 9.54 -0.69
CA LEU A 174 -32.04 9.44 -1.80
C LEU A 174 -32.98 8.24 -1.62
N ASP A 175 -32.45 7.10 -1.19
CA ASP A 175 -33.25 5.89 -0.93
C ASP A 175 -34.22 6.07 0.25
N GLY A 176 -33.83 6.85 1.28
CA GLY A 176 -34.69 7.19 2.39
C GLY A 176 -35.81 8.20 2.06
N ALA A 177 -35.61 9.01 1.01
CA ALA A 177 -36.58 10.01 0.58
C ALA A 177 -37.67 9.44 -0.34
N SER A 178 -37.41 8.33 -1.03
CA SER A 178 -38.37 7.68 -1.93
C SER A 178 -39.35 6.71 -1.24
N GLY A 179 -39.11 6.38 0.05
CA GLY A 179 -39.94 5.47 0.85
C GLY A 179 -41.08 6.10 1.64
N GLY A 180 -41.29 7.40 1.57
CA GLY A 180 -42.28 8.12 2.35
C GLY A 180 -43.41 8.69 1.51
N SER A 181 -44.52 8.02 1.44
CA SER A 181 -45.90 8.52 1.43
C SER A 181 -46.83 7.66 0.59
N SER A 182 -47.45 6.70 1.21
CA SER A 182 -48.75 6.23 0.84
C SER A 182 -49.61 6.14 2.12
N TYR A 183 -49.87 7.28 2.71
CA TYR A 183 -50.90 7.37 3.70
C TYR A 183 -52.20 7.78 2.96
N CYS A 184 -53.01 6.77 2.56
CA CYS A 184 -54.38 6.98 2.17
C CYS A 184 -55.23 7.09 3.48
N PRO A 185 -55.92 8.18 3.76
CA PRO A 185 -56.93 8.17 4.79
C PRO A 185 -58.20 7.49 4.23
N GLU A 186 -58.55 6.34 4.84
CA GLU A 186 -59.88 5.75 4.64
C GLU A 186 -60.90 6.69 5.27
N THR A 187 -61.76 7.27 4.42
CA THR A 187 -63.03 7.94 4.78
C THR A 187 -64.01 6.90 5.22
N GLN A 188 -64.33 6.85 6.52
CA GLN A 188 -65.51 6.16 7.03
C GLN A 188 -66.73 7.04 6.76
N SER A 189 -67.72 6.45 6.06
CA SER A 189 -69.11 6.89 6.03
C SER A 189 -70.00 5.88 6.71
#